data_40064735f465aaa2e14507e1957902db
#
_entry.id   40064735f465aaa2e14507e1957902db
#
_cell.length_a   1.000
_cell.length_b   1.000
_cell.length_c   1.000
_cell.angle_alpha   90.00
_cell.angle_beta   90.00
_cell.angle_gamma   90.00
#
_symmetry.space_group_name_H-M   'P 1'
#
loop_
_entity.id
_entity.type
_entity.pdbx_description
1 polymer ?
#
loop_
_entity_poly.entity_id
_entity_poly.type
_entity_poly.pdbx_seq_one_letter_code
_entity_poly.pdbx_strand_id
1 'polypeptide(L)'
;MALRTDAENRLRQIGSDQWSDPETGSRAIAKWHQHVEDGRTWVILDEADSILGTVSRGPADRDFWNETDQLHTAFYLYKLIISQDAAGTGIGSLVLDWACRVAALEGRRWLRIDCWRTAHGLQRYYEGLGFAHVRTEAPSHRKSGWLAQRPSGTILNPDRCLSVDSGEPLSIPATRDARG
;
A
#
# COMPACT_ATOMS: atom_id res chain seq x y z
N MET A 1 -12.27 -0.69 10.16
CA MET A 1 -11.56 -1.54 11.19
C MET A 1 -11.65 -3.02 10.86
N ALA A 2 -12.76 -3.55 10.34
CA ALA A 2 -12.91 -4.97 9.97
C ALA A 2 -11.75 -5.50 9.09
N LEU A 3 -11.43 -4.84 7.98
CA LEU A 3 -10.34 -5.24 7.08
C LEU A 3 -8.99 -5.47 7.80
N ARG A 4 -8.66 -4.64 8.77
CA ARG A 4 -7.42 -4.80 9.53
C ARG A 4 -7.48 -6.02 10.43
N THR A 5 -8.58 -6.21 11.14
CA THR A 5 -8.79 -7.37 12.02
C THR A 5 -8.71 -8.67 11.23
N ASP A 6 -9.30 -8.72 10.04
CA ASP A 6 -9.25 -9.87 9.15
C ASP A 6 -7.83 -10.13 8.65
N ALA A 7 -7.10 -9.07 8.28
CA ALA A 7 -5.70 -9.18 7.88
C ALA A 7 -4.80 -9.66 9.04
N GLU A 8 -5.01 -9.17 10.27
CA GLU A 8 -4.29 -9.62 11.46
C GLU A 8 -4.59 -11.10 11.78
N ASN A 9 -5.84 -11.53 11.65
CA ASN A 9 -6.24 -12.94 11.83
C ASN A 9 -5.55 -13.84 10.81
N ARG A 10 -5.52 -13.43 9.54
CA ARG A 10 -4.84 -14.17 8.48
C ARG A 10 -3.33 -14.27 8.73
N LEU A 11 -2.70 -13.17 9.13
CA LEU A 11 -1.27 -13.16 9.45
C LEU A 11 -0.95 -14.13 10.60
N ARG A 12 -1.78 -14.17 11.64
CA ARG A 12 -1.64 -15.15 12.73
C ARG A 12 -1.78 -16.59 12.25
N GLN A 13 -2.73 -16.88 11.37
CA GLN A 13 -2.94 -18.23 10.81
C GLN A 13 -1.74 -18.75 10.02
N ILE A 14 -1.02 -17.87 9.31
CA ILE A 14 0.20 -18.23 8.57
C ILE A 14 1.47 -18.13 9.40
N GLY A 15 1.36 -17.95 10.72
CA GLY A 15 2.50 -17.87 11.64
C GLY A 15 3.35 -16.61 11.51
N SER A 16 2.81 -15.53 10.92
CA SER A 16 3.50 -14.25 10.82
C SER A 16 3.45 -13.49 12.15
N ASP A 17 4.58 -12.91 12.55
CA ASP A 17 4.68 -12.01 13.69
C ASP A 17 4.28 -10.56 13.35
N GLN A 18 3.87 -10.31 12.11
CA GLN A 18 3.47 -9.00 11.63
C GLN A 18 2.20 -8.52 12.38
N TRP A 19 2.28 -7.33 12.96
CA TRP A 19 1.22 -6.70 13.77
C TRP A 19 0.85 -7.45 15.07
N SER A 20 1.68 -8.36 15.54
CA SER A 20 1.43 -9.15 16.75
C SER A 20 1.64 -8.37 18.06
N ASP A 21 2.33 -7.24 18.03
CA ASP A 21 2.62 -6.41 19.19
C ASP A 21 1.47 -5.42 19.47
N PRO A 22 0.77 -5.53 20.63
CA PRO A 22 -0.37 -4.67 20.97
C PRO A 22 -0.02 -3.19 21.11
N GLU A 23 1.17 -2.83 21.62
CA GLU A 23 1.56 -1.43 21.79
C GLU A 23 1.85 -0.77 20.45
N THR A 24 2.59 -1.45 19.58
CA THR A 24 2.81 -1.01 18.20
C THR A 24 1.50 -0.97 17.44
N GLY A 25 0.59 -1.91 17.71
CA GLY A 25 -0.76 -1.98 17.16
C GLY A 25 -1.57 -0.73 17.45
N SER A 26 -1.65 -0.29 18.70
CA SER A 26 -2.43 0.88 19.13
C SER A 26 -1.90 2.17 18.48
N ARG A 27 -0.60 2.38 18.46
CA ARG A 27 0.05 3.54 17.78
C ARG A 27 -0.20 3.53 16.28
N ALA A 28 -0.13 2.36 15.65
CA ALA A 28 -0.39 2.21 14.23
C ALA A 28 -1.85 2.48 13.85
N ILE A 29 -2.79 2.14 14.74
CA ILE A 29 -4.22 2.44 14.60
C ILE A 29 -4.45 3.95 14.72
N ALA A 30 -3.90 4.61 15.74
CA ALA A 30 -4.02 6.06 15.92
C ALA A 30 -3.47 6.82 14.70
N LYS A 31 -2.29 6.44 14.20
CA LYS A 31 -1.71 7.01 12.98
C LYS A 31 -2.60 6.77 11.74
N TRP A 32 -3.31 5.65 11.68
CA TRP A 32 -4.23 5.39 10.58
C TRP A 32 -5.49 6.26 10.67
N HIS A 33 -6.08 6.44 11.86
CA HIS A 33 -7.18 7.37 12.06
C HIS A 33 -6.79 8.77 11.61
N GLN A 34 -5.60 9.24 11.97
CA GLN A 34 -5.10 10.54 11.51
C GLN A 34 -5.01 10.62 9.97
N HIS A 35 -4.56 9.55 9.29
CA HIS A 35 -4.55 9.54 7.83
C HIS A 35 -5.96 9.58 7.20
N VAL A 36 -6.96 9.01 7.88
CA VAL A 36 -8.37 9.09 7.45
C VAL A 36 -8.90 10.51 7.65
N GLU A 37 -8.70 11.10 8.83
CA GLU A 37 -9.11 12.47 9.15
C GLU A 37 -8.48 13.50 8.22
N ASP A 38 -7.22 13.29 7.84
CA ASP A 38 -6.48 14.13 6.89
C ASP A 38 -6.87 13.91 5.42
N GLY A 39 -7.84 13.05 5.11
CA GLY A 39 -8.23 12.72 3.73
C GLY A 39 -7.14 12.01 2.92
N ARG A 40 -6.22 11.29 3.60
CA ARG A 40 -5.06 10.62 2.98
C ARG A 40 -5.22 9.10 2.90
N THR A 41 -6.43 8.60 3.09
CA THR A 41 -6.77 7.18 3.00
C THR A 41 -7.87 6.98 1.99
N TRP A 42 -7.67 6.05 1.07
CA TRP A 42 -8.66 5.63 0.09
C TRP A 42 -9.17 4.24 0.42
N VAL A 43 -10.43 4.03 0.15
CA VAL A 43 -11.10 2.73 0.19
C VAL A 43 -11.27 2.26 -1.25
N ILE A 44 -11.00 1.00 -1.50
CA ILE A 44 -11.21 0.37 -2.80
C ILE A 44 -12.54 -0.37 -2.73
N LEU A 45 -13.46 -0.05 -3.64
CA LEU A 45 -14.78 -0.69 -3.73
C LEU A 45 -14.90 -1.49 -5.03
N ASP A 46 -15.80 -2.47 -5.04
CA ASP A 46 -16.31 -3.09 -6.25
C ASP A 46 -17.59 -2.37 -6.74
N GLU A 47 -18.18 -2.88 -7.82
CA GLU A 47 -19.41 -2.33 -8.40
C GLU A 47 -20.65 -2.44 -7.49
N ALA A 48 -20.58 -3.27 -6.46
CA ALA A 48 -21.64 -3.46 -5.47
C ALA A 48 -21.35 -2.71 -4.15
N ASP A 49 -20.43 -1.76 -4.16
CA ASP A 49 -19.96 -0.99 -3.00
C ASP A 49 -19.34 -1.85 -1.88
N SER A 50 -18.90 -3.07 -2.21
CA SER A 50 -18.20 -3.92 -1.24
C SER A 50 -16.75 -3.47 -1.08
N ILE A 51 -16.26 -3.43 0.16
CA ILE A 51 -14.90 -2.98 0.44
C ILE A 51 -13.90 -4.08 0.08
N LEU A 52 -13.12 -3.85 -0.98
CA LEU A 52 -12.06 -4.75 -1.44
C LEU A 52 -10.71 -4.46 -0.79
N GLY A 53 -10.50 -3.25 -0.28
CA GLY A 53 -9.24 -2.89 0.34
C GLY A 53 -9.16 -1.45 0.78
N THR A 54 -7.98 -1.08 1.27
CA THR A 54 -7.65 0.28 1.67
C THR A 54 -6.18 0.56 1.42
N VAL A 55 -5.87 1.83 1.20
CA VAL A 55 -4.50 2.32 1.06
C VAL A 55 -4.39 3.73 1.59
N SER A 56 -3.26 4.08 2.20
CA SER A 56 -2.99 5.44 2.69
C SER A 56 -1.71 6.00 2.08
N ARG A 57 -1.64 7.32 1.96
CA ARG A 57 -0.40 8.06 1.67
C ARG A 57 0.02 8.89 2.89
N GLY A 58 1.28 9.30 2.92
CA GLY A 58 1.77 10.17 3.99
C GLY A 58 3.13 10.75 3.68
N PRO A 59 3.69 11.54 4.59
CA PRO A 59 5.08 11.98 4.49
C PRO A 59 6.03 10.78 4.66
N ALA A 60 7.30 10.98 4.30
CA ALA A 60 8.34 10.01 4.59
C ALA A 60 8.39 9.67 6.09
N ASP A 61 8.42 8.37 6.42
CA ASP A 61 8.68 7.93 7.79
C ASP A 61 10.18 8.12 8.09
N ARG A 62 10.48 9.04 9.01
CA ARG A 62 11.85 9.46 9.33
C ARG A 62 12.65 8.39 10.09
N ASP A 63 12.00 7.37 10.60
CA ASP A 63 12.68 6.19 11.12
C ASP A 63 13.35 5.35 10.03
N PHE A 64 12.93 5.53 8.77
CA PHE A 64 13.37 4.71 7.63
C PHE A 64 14.03 5.52 6.52
N TRP A 65 13.48 6.70 6.22
CA TRP A 65 13.91 7.53 5.10
C TRP A 65 14.52 8.83 5.60
N ASN A 66 15.69 9.19 5.11
CA ASN A 66 16.43 10.39 5.53
C ASN A 66 16.68 11.32 4.33
N GLU A 67 17.33 12.45 4.59
CA GLU A 67 17.54 13.50 3.56
C GLU A 67 18.37 13.01 2.36
N THR A 68 19.27 12.05 2.55
CA THR A 68 20.08 11.50 1.46
C THR A 68 19.24 10.72 0.45
N ASP A 69 18.04 10.29 0.85
CA ASP A 69 17.06 9.61 -0.01
C ASP A 69 16.27 10.60 -0.89
N GLN A 70 16.56 11.91 -0.81
CA GLN A 70 15.83 12.93 -1.58
C GLN A 70 14.31 12.80 -1.39
N LEU A 71 13.85 12.98 -0.17
CA LEU A 71 12.48 12.66 0.28
C LEU A 71 11.38 13.25 -0.59
N HIS A 72 11.60 14.46 -1.12
CA HIS A 72 10.66 15.18 -1.98
C HIS A 72 10.47 14.52 -3.36
N THR A 73 11.36 13.59 -3.75
CA THR A 73 11.26 12.90 -5.05
C THR A 73 10.35 11.68 -5.02
N ALA A 74 9.77 11.35 -3.86
CA ALA A 74 8.99 10.14 -3.71
C ALA A 74 7.57 10.37 -3.18
N PHE A 75 6.69 9.46 -3.56
CA PHE A 75 5.37 9.26 -3.01
C PHE A 75 5.44 8.06 -2.04
N TYR A 76 4.97 8.23 -0.82
CA TYR A 76 5.07 7.21 0.22
C TYR A 76 3.70 6.57 0.47
N LEU A 77 3.65 5.25 0.32
CA LEU A 77 2.45 4.47 0.47
C LEU A 77 2.47 3.66 1.76
N TYR A 78 1.33 3.65 2.44
CA TYR A 78 1.13 2.98 3.72
C TYR A 78 -0.18 2.22 3.74
N LYS A 79 -0.30 1.24 4.63
CA LYS A 79 -1.58 0.59 4.93
C LYS A 79 -2.31 0.03 3.70
N LEU A 80 -1.55 -0.50 2.72
CA LEU A 80 -2.16 -1.29 1.65
C LEU A 80 -2.64 -2.62 2.26
N ILE A 81 -3.94 -2.75 2.37
CA ILE A 81 -4.62 -3.95 2.87
C ILE A 81 -5.66 -4.34 1.84
N ILE A 82 -5.63 -5.58 1.39
CA ILE A 82 -6.64 -6.16 0.48
C ILE A 82 -7.44 -7.18 1.27
N SER A 83 -8.77 -7.18 1.11
CA SER A 83 -9.67 -8.15 1.73
C SER A 83 -9.31 -9.58 1.33
N GLN A 84 -9.70 -10.55 2.13
CA GLN A 84 -9.42 -11.95 1.84
C GLN A 84 -10.11 -12.39 0.54
N ASP A 85 -11.34 -11.96 0.33
CA ASP A 85 -12.14 -12.30 -0.85
C ASP A 85 -11.55 -11.72 -2.14
N ALA A 86 -10.85 -10.59 -2.04
CA ALA A 86 -10.17 -9.95 -3.16
C ALA A 86 -8.69 -10.35 -3.28
N ALA A 87 -8.18 -11.20 -2.39
CA ALA A 87 -6.79 -11.66 -2.46
C ALA A 87 -6.54 -12.52 -3.71
N GLY A 88 -5.42 -12.28 -4.39
CA GLY A 88 -5.08 -13.02 -5.62
C GLY A 88 -5.76 -12.51 -6.90
N THR A 89 -6.69 -11.54 -6.83
CA THR A 89 -7.40 -10.99 -7.99
C THR A 89 -6.61 -9.92 -8.76
N GLY A 90 -5.43 -9.56 -8.27
CA GLY A 90 -4.58 -8.52 -8.87
C GLY A 90 -4.90 -7.09 -8.40
N ILE A 91 -5.88 -6.88 -7.53
CA ILE A 91 -6.26 -5.55 -7.03
C ILE A 91 -5.09 -4.83 -6.37
N GLY A 92 -4.26 -5.52 -5.59
CA GLY A 92 -3.07 -4.92 -4.99
C GLY A 92 -2.11 -4.33 -6.02
N SER A 93 -1.90 -5.00 -7.16
CA SER A 93 -1.10 -4.50 -8.27
C SER A 93 -1.75 -3.26 -8.91
N LEU A 94 -3.07 -3.25 -9.08
CA LEU A 94 -3.79 -2.08 -9.62
C LEU A 94 -3.68 -0.86 -8.72
N VAL A 95 -3.76 -1.04 -7.39
CA VAL A 95 -3.56 0.05 -6.42
C VAL A 95 -2.15 0.62 -6.52
N LEU A 96 -1.14 -0.23 -6.69
CA LEU A 96 0.24 0.22 -6.86
C LEU A 96 0.45 0.95 -8.19
N ASP A 97 -0.20 0.53 -9.26
CA ASP A 97 -0.18 1.24 -10.55
C ASP A 97 -0.89 2.59 -10.46
N TRP A 98 -2.04 2.66 -9.77
CA TRP A 98 -2.70 3.92 -9.47
C TRP A 98 -1.76 4.86 -8.68
N ALA A 99 -1.13 4.37 -7.63
CA ALA A 99 -0.20 5.17 -6.83
C ALA A 99 1.00 5.66 -7.66
N CYS A 100 1.51 4.86 -8.60
CA CYS A 100 2.53 5.26 -9.54
C CYS A 100 2.05 6.38 -10.48
N ARG A 101 0.83 6.28 -11.02
CA ARG A 101 0.25 7.34 -11.87
C ARG A 101 0.11 8.65 -11.09
N VAL A 102 -0.42 8.59 -9.86
CA VAL A 102 -0.52 9.77 -8.99
C VAL A 102 0.86 10.36 -8.68
N ALA A 103 1.83 9.52 -8.33
CA ALA A 103 3.20 9.94 -8.10
C ALA A 103 3.80 10.65 -9.32
N ALA A 104 3.60 10.12 -10.53
CA ALA A 104 4.08 10.72 -11.77
C ALA A 104 3.41 12.07 -12.05
N LEU A 105 2.09 12.18 -11.85
CA LEU A 105 1.34 13.43 -12.00
C LEU A 105 1.79 14.51 -11.02
N GLU A 106 2.22 14.13 -9.81
CA GLU A 106 2.80 15.03 -8.82
C GLU A 106 4.31 15.32 -9.07
N GLY A 107 4.88 14.84 -10.18
CA GLY A 107 6.29 15.01 -10.48
C GLY A 107 7.23 14.21 -9.56
N ARG A 108 6.71 13.18 -8.89
CA ARG A 108 7.52 12.29 -8.05
C ARG A 108 8.16 11.21 -8.91
N ARG A 109 9.44 10.96 -8.68
CA ARG A 109 10.21 9.95 -9.41
C ARG A 109 9.92 8.52 -8.91
N TRP A 110 9.61 8.38 -7.63
CA TRP A 110 9.53 7.10 -6.95
C TRP A 110 8.20 6.90 -6.21
N LEU A 111 7.70 5.68 -6.27
CA LEU A 111 6.77 5.14 -5.28
C LEU A 111 7.58 4.36 -4.26
N ARG A 112 7.47 4.70 -2.97
CA ARG A 112 8.23 4.08 -1.86
C ARG A 112 7.30 3.41 -0.86
N ILE A 113 7.78 2.28 -0.37
CA ILE A 113 7.12 1.47 0.66
C ILE A 113 8.14 1.01 1.69
N ASP A 114 7.64 0.66 2.86
CA ASP A 114 8.33 -0.18 3.83
C ASP A 114 7.48 -1.38 4.21
N CYS A 115 8.10 -2.50 4.48
CA CYS A 115 7.39 -3.64 5.01
C CYS A 115 8.17 -4.37 6.11
N TRP A 116 7.53 -5.34 6.68
CA TRP A 116 8.06 -6.12 7.79
C TRP A 116 9.32 -6.90 7.38
N ARG A 117 10.38 -6.84 8.20
CA ARG A 117 11.68 -7.43 7.87
C ARG A 117 11.66 -8.95 7.70
N THR A 118 10.73 -9.62 8.39
CA THR A 118 10.55 -11.07 8.33
C THR A 118 9.50 -11.55 7.35
N ALA A 119 8.76 -10.61 6.71
CA ALA A 119 7.70 -10.94 5.76
C ALA A 119 8.24 -11.23 4.34
N HIS A 120 9.12 -12.23 4.20
CA HIS A 120 9.78 -12.56 2.93
C HIS A 120 8.81 -12.84 1.77
N GLY A 121 7.62 -13.40 2.05
CA GLY A 121 6.59 -13.58 1.04
C GLY A 121 6.08 -12.26 0.47
N LEU A 122 5.86 -11.27 1.34
CA LEU A 122 5.43 -9.93 0.95
C LEU A 122 6.54 -9.16 0.21
N GLN A 123 7.79 -9.33 0.64
CA GLN A 123 8.96 -8.75 -0.03
C GLN A 123 9.04 -9.25 -1.49
N ARG A 124 9.01 -10.58 -1.69
CA ARG A 124 9.00 -11.18 -3.05
C ARG A 124 7.81 -10.73 -3.89
N TYR A 125 6.65 -10.54 -3.28
CA TYR A 125 5.49 -9.99 -3.97
C TYR A 125 5.77 -8.59 -4.51
N TYR A 126 6.33 -7.69 -3.71
CA TYR A 126 6.70 -6.36 -4.16
C TYR A 126 7.81 -6.37 -5.21
N GLU A 127 8.83 -7.21 -5.04
CA GLU A 127 9.89 -7.39 -6.04
C GLU A 127 9.31 -7.84 -7.38
N GLY A 128 8.38 -8.80 -7.37
CA GLY A 128 7.65 -9.26 -8.57
C GLY A 128 6.80 -8.16 -9.22
N LEU A 129 6.46 -7.10 -8.48
CA LEU A 129 5.75 -5.92 -8.97
C LEU A 129 6.69 -4.75 -9.31
N GLY A 130 7.98 -5.02 -9.51
CA GLY A 130 8.96 -4.05 -9.97
C GLY A 130 9.51 -3.11 -8.90
N PHE A 131 9.32 -3.43 -7.62
CA PHE A 131 10.01 -2.71 -6.56
C PHE A 131 11.44 -3.22 -6.42
N ALA A 132 12.39 -2.30 -6.42
CA ALA A 132 13.78 -2.58 -6.08
C ALA A 132 13.99 -2.39 -4.57
N HIS A 133 14.59 -3.39 -3.92
CA HIS A 133 15.06 -3.27 -2.54
C HIS A 133 16.12 -2.17 -2.43
N VAL A 134 15.94 -1.26 -1.50
CA VAL A 134 16.88 -0.15 -1.26
C VAL A 134 17.85 -0.52 -0.14
N ARG A 135 17.29 -0.89 1.02
CA ARG A 135 18.04 -1.35 2.20
C ARG A 135 17.08 -1.98 3.22
N THR A 136 17.65 -2.70 4.16
CA THR A 136 16.91 -3.16 5.34
C THR A 136 17.53 -2.53 6.58
N GLU A 137 16.87 -1.49 7.09
CA GLU A 137 17.34 -0.70 8.21
C GLU A 137 16.16 -0.17 9.02
N ALA A 138 16.27 -0.24 10.34
CA ALA A 138 15.28 0.33 11.23
C ALA A 138 15.85 0.51 12.63
N PRO A 139 15.37 1.51 13.40
CA PRO A 139 15.59 1.58 14.83
C PRO A 139 15.12 0.29 15.53
N SER A 140 15.72 -0.04 16.67
CA SER A 140 15.45 -1.29 17.39
C SER A 140 13.98 -1.48 17.80
N HIS A 141 13.26 -0.38 18.01
CA HIS A 141 11.84 -0.38 18.36
C HIS A 141 10.89 -0.60 17.17
N ARG A 142 11.43 -0.67 15.93
CA ARG A 142 10.64 -0.86 14.70
C ARG A 142 10.90 -2.27 14.13
N LYS A 143 9.85 -2.94 13.78
CA LYS A 143 9.91 -4.28 13.16
C LYS A 143 9.79 -4.27 11.65
N SER A 144 9.18 -3.24 11.04
CA SER A 144 9.36 -2.95 9.61
C SER A 144 10.75 -2.37 9.35
N GLY A 145 11.05 -2.08 8.09
CA GLY A 145 12.34 -1.51 7.71
C GLY A 145 12.98 -2.22 6.53
N TRP A 146 12.30 -3.17 5.90
CA TRP A 146 12.63 -3.55 4.53
C TRP A 146 12.07 -2.47 3.61
N LEU A 147 12.97 -1.67 3.04
CA LEU A 147 12.64 -0.47 2.26
C LEU A 147 12.78 -0.77 0.78
N ALA A 148 11.76 -0.41 0.01
CA ALA A 148 11.79 -0.62 -1.43
C ALA A 148 11.16 0.55 -2.18
N GLN A 149 11.55 0.70 -3.44
CA GLN A 149 11.03 1.74 -4.33
C GLN A 149 10.81 1.21 -5.75
N ARG A 150 9.83 1.80 -6.41
CA ARG A 150 9.50 1.54 -7.82
C ARG A 150 9.46 2.86 -8.58
N PRO A 151 9.99 2.95 -9.81
CA PRO A 151 9.83 4.15 -10.64
C PRO A 151 8.35 4.46 -10.86
N SER A 152 7.95 5.71 -10.72
CA SER A 152 6.55 6.13 -10.90
C SER A 152 6.01 5.91 -12.33
N GLY A 153 6.88 5.79 -13.31
CA GLY A 153 6.51 5.43 -14.69
C GLY A 153 6.25 3.93 -14.91
N THR A 154 6.46 3.07 -13.90
CA THR A 154 6.25 1.62 -14.05
C THR A 154 4.76 1.30 -13.88
N ILE A 155 4.11 0.90 -14.96
CA ILE A 155 2.70 0.47 -14.97
C ILE A 155 2.65 -0.97 -15.49
N LEU A 156 2.13 -1.88 -14.67
CA LEU A 156 2.06 -3.32 -14.98
C LEU A 156 0.72 -3.71 -15.61
N ASN A 157 -0.33 -2.92 -15.36
CA ASN A 157 -1.66 -3.16 -15.87
C ASN A 157 -2.12 -1.93 -16.70
N PRO A 158 -1.58 -1.73 -17.92
CA PRO A 158 -1.86 -0.52 -18.71
C PRO A 158 -3.33 -0.41 -19.14
N ASP A 159 -3.98 -1.53 -19.36
CA ASP A 159 -5.38 -1.61 -19.82
C ASP A 159 -6.41 -1.56 -18.69
N ARG A 160 -5.96 -1.52 -17.44
CA ARG A 160 -6.79 -1.46 -16.24
C ARG A 160 -6.37 -0.26 -15.39
N CYS A 161 -7.33 0.51 -14.92
CA CYS A 161 -7.05 1.59 -13.98
C CYS A 161 -8.12 1.65 -12.90
N LEU A 162 -7.73 2.14 -11.73
CA LEU A 162 -8.68 2.57 -10.72
C LEU A 162 -9.04 4.02 -11.01
N SER A 163 -10.34 4.32 -11.05
CA SER A 163 -10.83 5.69 -11.07
C SER A 163 -10.83 6.25 -9.65
N VAL A 164 -10.51 7.52 -9.53
CA VAL A 164 -10.65 8.29 -8.29
C VAL A 164 -11.57 9.44 -8.61
N ASP A 165 -12.77 9.41 -8.11
CA ASP A 165 -13.60 10.59 -8.08
C ASP A 165 -13.20 11.43 -6.88
N SER A 166 -13.02 12.73 -7.07
CA SER A 166 -12.56 13.65 -6.03
C SER A 166 -13.58 13.66 -4.89
N GLY A 167 -13.20 13.03 -3.77
CA GLY A 167 -14.05 12.85 -2.60
C GLY A 167 -14.76 11.49 -2.53
N GLU A 168 -14.58 10.61 -3.53
CA GLU A 168 -15.14 9.27 -3.55
C GLU A 168 -14.04 8.17 -3.44
N PRO A 169 -14.41 6.96 -3.03
CA PRO A 169 -13.47 5.85 -2.92
C PRO A 169 -12.92 5.42 -4.29
N LEU A 170 -11.76 4.77 -4.26
CA LEU A 170 -11.18 4.12 -5.44
C LEU A 170 -12.11 3.01 -5.93
N SER A 171 -12.58 3.09 -7.17
CA SER A 171 -13.41 2.07 -7.79
C SER A 171 -12.70 1.39 -8.96
N ILE A 172 -13.06 0.14 -9.21
CA ILE A 172 -12.65 -0.59 -10.41
C ILE A 172 -13.72 -0.33 -11.46
N PRO A 173 -13.41 0.34 -12.58
CA PRO A 173 -14.37 0.52 -13.63
C PRO A 173 -14.82 -0.84 -14.18
N ALA A 174 -16.11 -0.95 -14.51
CA ALA A 174 -16.66 -2.11 -15.18
C ALA A 174 -15.80 -2.51 -16.38
N THR A 175 -15.43 -3.77 -16.48
CA THR A 175 -14.78 -4.30 -17.68
C THR A 175 -15.76 -4.09 -18.84
N ARG A 176 -15.45 -3.19 -19.77
CA ARG A 176 -16.18 -3.13 -21.04
C ARG A 176 -16.05 -4.52 -21.66
N ASP A 177 -17.17 -5.25 -21.68
CA ASP A 177 -17.28 -6.47 -22.46
C ASP A 177 -16.91 -6.12 -23.90
N ALA A 178 -15.76 -6.61 -24.35
CA ALA A 178 -15.38 -6.60 -25.74
C ALA A 178 -16.22 -7.63 -26.50
N ARG A 179 -17.50 -7.35 -26.64
CA ARG A 179 -18.40 -8.04 -27.57
C ARG A 179 -19.16 -6.99 -28.38
N GLY A 180 -18.63 -6.71 -29.51
CA GLY A 180 -19.22 -5.96 -30.58
C GLY A 180 -18.44 -6.22 -31.85
#